data_ed0f86553b407344df6a038102beae74
#
_entry.id   ed0f86553b407344df6a038102beae74
#
_cell.length_a   1.000
_cell.length_b   1.000
_cell.length_c   1.000
_cell.angle_alpha   90.00
_cell.angle_beta   90.00
_cell.angle_gamma   90.00
#
_symmetry.space_group_name_H-M   'P 1'
#
loop_
_entity.id
_entity.type
_entity.pdbx_description
1 polymer ?
#
loop_
_entity_poly.entity_id
_entity_poly.type
_entity_poly.pdbx_seq_one_letter_code
_entity_poly.pdbx_strand_id
1 'polypeptide(L)'
;MSNSSQIMSTSPSPSLTYRLVSGLLVFPIFRGLFRGSTQGNANVPRQGALVVAANHGSHLDPPILGHALGRPVAFMAKAELFDVPLLGQLIRALGAYPVRRGASDREAIRTATATLEAGWATGVFLDGTRQANGRVNAPLPGAALLAARSGAPLLPVAILNSHRALGSRQFLPRLVPIQLRIGTPIPPPVSRRRADLDATTALLQERINALLDQGLQHP
;
A
#
# COMPACT_ATOMS: atom_id res chain seq x y z
N MET A 1 27.24 7.07 1.33
CA MET A 1 26.80 7.05 -0.08
C MET A 1 26.72 5.59 -0.48
N SER A 2 25.58 4.98 -0.43
CA SER A 2 25.46 3.65 -1.06
C SER A 2 24.08 3.02 -0.82
N ASN A 3 23.55 2.40 -1.80
CA ASN A 3 22.53 1.36 -1.77
C ASN A 3 21.03 1.69 -1.94
N SER A 4 20.61 2.94 -2.06
CA SER A 4 19.20 3.19 -2.45
C SER A 4 18.94 2.95 -3.95
N SER A 5 19.98 2.95 -4.77
CA SER A 5 19.88 2.81 -6.24
C SER A 5 19.89 1.37 -6.76
N GLN A 6 20.23 0.38 -5.94
CA GLN A 6 20.33 -1.01 -6.40
C GLN A 6 19.00 -1.81 -6.36
N ILE A 7 17.97 -1.28 -5.69
CA ILE A 7 16.73 -2.05 -5.49
C ILE A 7 15.79 -1.97 -6.70
N MET A 8 16.02 -1.03 -7.64
CA MET A 8 15.01 -0.67 -8.64
C MET A 8 15.45 -0.78 -10.11
N SER A 9 16.56 -1.45 -10.39
CA SER A 9 17.05 -1.62 -11.79
C SER A 9 16.43 -2.80 -12.54
N THR A 10 15.47 -3.51 -11.93
CA THR A 10 14.82 -4.65 -12.55
C THR A 10 13.41 -4.29 -13.01
N SER A 11 13.09 -4.69 -14.23
CA SER A 11 11.76 -4.69 -14.87
C SER A 11 10.59 -4.75 -13.89
N PRO A 12 9.45 -4.12 -14.17
CA PRO A 12 8.25 -4.13 -13.30
C PRO A 12 7.59 -5.50 -13.13
N SER A 13 8.16 -6.55 -13.66
CA SER A 13 7.71 -7.93 -13.41
C SER A 13 8.17 -8.38 -12.01
N PRO A 14 7.30 -9.09 -11.27
CA PRO A 14 7.64 -9.58 -9.94
C PRO A 14 8.84 -10.50 -10.00
N SER A 15 9.87 -10.23 -9.17
CA SER A 15 11.02 -11.12 -9.02
C SER A 15 10.55 -12.53 -8.59
N LEU A 16 11.35 -13.55 -8.90
CA LEU A 16 11.05 -14.92 -8.44
C LEU A 16 10.86 -14.96 -6.91
N THR A 17 11.72 -14.25 -6.18
CA THR A 17 11.64 -14.14 -4.71
C THR A 17 10.31 -13.53 -4.26
N TYR A 18 9.86 -12.44 -4.89
CA TYR A 18 8.54 -11.85 -4.60
C TYR A 18 7.41 -12.88 -4.82
N ARG A 19 7.42 -13.58 -5.94
CA ARG A 19 6.41 -14.59 -6.28
C ARG A 19 6.39 -15.74 -5.28
N LEU A 20 7.57 -16.24 -4.89
CA LEU A 20 7.69 -17.31 -3.91
C LEU A 20 7.21 -16.86 -2.53
N VAL A 21 7.66 -15.72 -2.03
CA VAL A 21 7.24 -15.21 -0.72
C VAL A 21 5.74 -14.87 -0.71
N SER A 22 5.25 -14.21 -1.75
CA SER A 22 3.83 -13.90 -1.88
C SER A 22 2.95 -15.17 -1.96
N GLY A 23 3.38 -16.18 -2.74
CA GLY A 23 2.62 -17.42 -2.96
C GLY A 23 2.72 -18.41 -1.80
N LEU A 24 3.90 -18.60 -1.21
CA LEU A 24 4.13 -19.64 -0.20
C LEU A 24 3.89 -19.15 1.23
N LEU A 25 3.99 -17.84 1.47
CA LEU A 25 3.80 -17.27 2.81
C LEU A 25 2.54 -16.40 2.90
N VAL A 26 2.43 -15.37 2.04
CA VAL A 26 1.32 -14.41 2.15
C VAL A 26 -0.01 -15.02 1.75
N PHE A 27 -0.05 -15.78 0.65
CA PHE A 27 -1.28 -16.43 0.17
C PHE A 27 -1.92 -17.36 1.21
N PRO A 28 -1.23 -18.36 1.80
CA PRO A 28 -1.85 -19.25 2.78
C PRO A 28 -2.27 -18.51 4.06
N ILE A 29 -1.51 -17.50 4.50
CA ILE A 29 -1.89 -16.67 5.64
C ILE A 29 -3.17 -15.88 5.31
N PHE A 30 -3.22 -15.21 4.17
CA PHE A 30 -4.37 -14.39 3.78
C PHE A 30 -5.60 -15.26 3.51
N ARG A 31 -5.48 -16.26 2.61
CA ARG A 31 -6.64 -17.07 2.16
C ARG A 31 -7.02 -18.16 3.16
N GLY A 32 -6.05 -18.80 3.79
CA GLY A 32 -6.28 -19.89 4.73
C GLY A 32 -6.55 -19.40 6.14
N LEU A 33 -5.59 -18.69 6.75
CA LEU A 33 -5.69 -18.30 8.16
C LEU A 33 -6.74 -17.20 8.39
N PHE A 34 -6.74 -16.16 7.55
CA PHE A 34 -7.68 -15.03 7.66
C PHE A 34 -8.91 -15.14 6.73
N ARG A 35 -9.11 -16.27 6.06
CA ARG A 35 -10.24 -16.45 5.11
C ARG A 35 -10.38 -15.24 4.17
N GLY A 36 -9.23 -14.75 3.69
CA GLY A 36 -9.13 -13.52 2.95
C GLY A 36 -9.88 -13.54 1.62
N SER A 37 -10.50 -12.45 1.26
CA SER A 37 -11.17 -12.27 -0.03
C SER A 37 -10.81 -10.94 -0.67
N THR A 38 -10.93 -10.88 -2.00
CA THR A 38 -10.64 -9.66 -2.77
C THR A 38 -11.75 -9.45 -3.79
N GLN A 39 -12.26 -8.22 -3.86
CA GLN A 39 -13.28 -7.80 -4.84
C GLN A 39 -12.72 -6.61 -5.65
N GLY A 40 -13.13 -6.50 -6.91
CA GLY A 40 -12.71 -5.40 -7.77
C GLY A 40 -11.36 -5.61 -8.46
N ASN A 41 -10.83 -6.82 -8.56
CA ASN A 41 -9.54 -7.13 -9.21
C ASN A 41 -9.46 -6.66 -10.67
N ALA A 42 -10.59 -6.55 -11.38
CA ALA A 42 -10.66 -6.01 -12.72
C ALA A 42 -10.24 -4.53 -12.81
N ASN A 43 -10.32 -3.79 -11.71
CA ASN A 43 -9.93 -2.39 -11.62
C ASN A 43 -8.42 -2.16 -11.52
N VAL A 44 -7.64 -3.23 -11.31
CA VAL A 44 -6.18 -3.10 -11.13
C VAL A 44 -5.48 -2.97 -12.48
N PRO A 45 -4.84 -1.83 -12.80
CA PRO A 45 -3.99 -1.72 -13.98
C PRO A 45 -2.84 -2.74 -13.91
N ARG A 46 -2.73 -3.57 -14.92
CA ARG A 46 -1.74 -4.68 -14.95
C ARG A 46 -0.30 -4.20 -15.05
N GLN A 47 -0.08 -3.06 -15.67
CA GLN A 47 1.24 -2.49 -15.98
C GLN A 47 1.24 -0.97 -15.77
N GLY A 48 2.43 -0.39 -15.79
CA GLY A 48 2.64 1.04 -15.67
C GLY A 48 2.60 1.55 -14.23
N ALA A 49 2.93 2.82 -14.09
CA ALA A 49 2.92 3.52 -12.80
C ALA A 49 1.52 3.50 -12.17
N LEU A 50 1.45 3.27 -10.87
CA LEU A 50 0.19 3.23 -10.12
C LEU A 50 0.42 3.67 -8.67
N VAL A 51 -0.33 4.64 -8.19
CA VAL A 51 -0.37 4.97 -6.76
C VAL A 51 -1.54 4.22 -6.12
N VAL A 52 -1.24 3.26 -5.26
CA VAL A 52 -2.26 2.52 -4.50
C VAL A 52 -2.50 3.23 -3.18
N ALA A 53 -3.68 3.80 -2.99
CA ALA A 53 -4.07 4.51 -1.79
C ALA A 53 -4.99 3.64 -0.93
N ALA A 54 -4.66 3.43 0.34
CA ALA A 54 -5.43 2.56 1.24
C ALA A 54 -5.57 3.13 2.65
N ASN A 55 -6.56 2.61 3.41
CA ASN A 55 -6.60 2.73 4.86
C ASN A 55 -5.51 1.85 5.49
N HIS A 56 -5.17 2.11 6.76
CA HIS A 56 -4.13 1.36 7.49
C HIS A 56 -4.60 1.01 8.89
N GLY A 57 -4.67 -0.27 9.20
CA GLY A 57 -5.08 -0.77 10.51
C GLY A 57 -4.12 -1.80 11.12
N SER A 58 -3.26 -2.43 10.30
CA SER A 58 -2.46 -3.59 10.69
C SER A 58 -1.07 -3.61 10.06
N HIS A 59 -0.14 -4.27 10.70
CA HIS A 59 1.13 -4.64 10.07
C HIS A 59 0.98 -5.65 8.91
N LEU A 60 -0.18 -6.31 8.83
CA LEU A 60 -0.51 -7.25 7.76
C LEU A 60 -0.90 -6.55 6.45
N ASP A 61 -1.25 -5.25 6.50
CA ASP A 61 -1.80 -4.53 5.34
C ASP A 61 -0.85 -4.50 4.13
N PRO A 62 0.45 -4.14 4.26
CA PRO A 62 1.34 -4.07 3.11
C PRO A 62 1.50 -5.41 2.38
N PRO A 63 1.84 -6.54 3.04
CA PRO A 63 1.98 -7.82 2.33
C PRO A 63 0.67 -8.32 1.72
N ILE A 64 -0.45 -8.18 2.44
CA ILE A 64 -1.76 -8.59 1.94
C ILE A 64 -2.17 -7.74 0.73
N LEU A 65 -1.97 -6.43 0.78
CA LEU A 65 -2.30 -5.52 -0.31
C LEU A 65 -1.48 -5.85 -1.57
N GLY A 66 -0.16 -6.02 -1.44
CA GLY A 66 0.70 -6.43 -2.54
C GLY A 66 0.29 -7.76 -3.18
N HIS A 67 -0.05 -8.76 -2.33
CA HIS A 67 -0.52 -10.05 -2.82
C HIS A 67 -1.87 -9.93 -3.56
N ALA A 68 -2.85 -9.26 -2.96
CA ALA A 68 -4.22 -9.17 -3.45
C ALA A 68 -4.33 -8.43 -4.80
N LEU A 69 -3.45 -7.47 -5.07
CA LEU A 69 -3.42 -6.74 -6.34
C LEU A 69 -2.82 -7.54 -7.51
N GLY A 70 -2.19 -8.69 -7.22
CA GLY A 70 -1.60 -9.57 -8.24
C GLY A 70 -0.41 -8.94 -9.00
N ARG A 71 0.15 -7.85 -8.47
CA ARG A 71 1.36 -7.18 -8.99
C ARG A 71 2.21 -6.64 -7.84
N PRO A 72 3.53 -6.48 -8.03
CA PRO A 72 4.38 -5.88 -7.01
C PRO A 72 3.95 -4.46 -6.67
N VAL A 73 3.84 -4.19 -5.37
CA VAL A 73 3.59 -2.86 -4.82
C VAL A 73 4.74 -2.50 -3.89
N ALA A 74 5.44 -1.44 -4.18
CA ALA A 74 6.49 -0.92 -3.32
C ALA A 74 5.90 -0.12 -2.16
N PHE A 75 6.36 -0.38 -0.94
CA PHE A 75 5.93 0.32 0.27
C PHE A 75 7.10 0.97 0.97
N MET A 76 6.85 2.14 1.53
CA MET A 76 7.78 2.75 2.48
C MET A 76 7.73 2.00 3.81
N ALA A 77 8.87 1.61 4.34
CA ALA A 77 8.99 1.02 5.67
C ALA A 77 10.12 1.71 6.45
N LYS A 78 10.01 1.70 7.79
CA LYS A 78 11.03 2.31 8.65
C LYS A 78 12.37 1.62 8.43
N ALA A 79 13.45 2.41 8.30
CA ALA A 79 14.80 1.90 8.05
C ALA A 79 15.22 0.84 9.08
N GLU A 80 14.86 1.03 10.35
CA GLU A 80 15.19 0.12 11.45
C GLU A 80 14.60 -1.29 11.28
N LEU A 81 13.51 -1.44 10.52
CA LEU A 81 12.92 -2.75 10.25
C LEU A 81 13.79 -3.60 9.32
N PHE A 82 14.64 -2.95 8.53
CA PHE A 82 15.55 -3.63 7.60
C PHE A 82 16.80 -4.19 8.29
N ASP A 83 17.08 -3.75 9.52
CA ASP A 83 18.19 -4.23 10.34
C ASP A 83 17.80 -5.45 11.18
N VAL A 84 16.49 -5.75 11.28
CA VAL A 84 15.99 -6.94 12.00
C VAL A 84 16.25 -8.19 11.13
N PRO A 85 17.01 -9.18 11.64
CA PRO A 85 17.29 -10.42 10.91
C PRO A 85 15.99 -11.10 10.44
N LEU A 86 16.02 -11.73 9.26
CA LEU A 86 14.90 -12.36 8.57
C LEU A 86 13.79 -11.37 8.18
N LEU A 87 13.33 -10.49 9.06
CA LEU A 87 12.30 -9.50 8.75
C LEU A 87 12.76 -8.54 7.66
N GLY A 88 13.98 -8.00 7.77
CA GLY A 88 14.54 -7.10 6.75
C GLY A 88 14.64 -7.74 5.37
N GLN A 89 15.02 -9.02 5.31
CA GLN A 89 15.05 -9.78 4.05
C GLN A 89 13.63 -10.00 3.50
N LEU A 90 12.69 -10.36 4.36
CA LEU A 90 11.30 -10.60 3.99
C LEU A 90 10.63 -9.33 3.42
N ILE A 91 10.74 -8.20 4.11
CA ILE A 91 10.11 -6.96 3.63
C ILE A 91 10.76 -6.43 2.35
N ARG A 92 12.10 -6.60 2.16
CA ARG A 92 12.76 -6.33 0.87
C ARG A 92 12.21 -7.21 -0.24
N ALA A 93 12.07 -8.51 0.02
CA ALA A 93 11.50 -9.46 -0.94
C ALA A 93 10.06 -9.10 -1.34
N LEU A 94 9.32 -8.47 -0.45
CA LEU A 94 7.95 -7.97 -0.69
C LEU A 94 7.91 -6.55 -1.29
N GLY A 95 9.05 -5.98 -1.70
CA GLY A 95 9.11 -4.69 -2.38
C GLY A 95 9.14 -3.47 -1.46
N ALA A 96 9.38 -3.66 -0.15
CA ALA A 96 9.54 -2.53 0.75
C ALA A 96 10.91 -1.85 0.56
N TYR A 97 10.94 -0.50 0.69
CA TYR A 97 12.15 0.29 0.69
C TYR A 97 12.27 1.14 1.98
N PRO A 98 13.52 1.34 2.47
CA PRO A 98 13.73 2.01 3.74
C PRO A 98 13.51 3.51 3.65
N VAL A 99 12.87 4.07 4.68
CA VAL A 99 12.76 5.51 4.91
C VAL A 99 13.16 5.81 6.35
N ARG A 100 14.05 6.77 6.55
CA ARG A 100 14.48 7.22 7.89
C ARG A 100 13.47 8.20 8.46
N ARG A 101 13.04 7.98 9.71
CA ARG A 101 12.26 8.98 10.44
C ARG A 101 13.10 10.24 10.62
N GLY A 102 12.54 11.40 10.24
CA GLY A 102 13.28 12.68 10.33
C GLY A 102 14.21 13.00 9.14
N ALA A 103 14.53 12.05 8.26
CA ALA A 103 14.93 12.38 6.91
C ALA A 103 13.75 13.08 6.24
N SER A 104 14.03 14.21 5.57
CA SER A 104 12.96 15.03 5.01
C SER A 104 12.00 14.18 4.19
N ASP A 105 10.69 14.43 4.31
CA ASP A 105 9.64 13.84 3.43
C ASP A 105 10.03 13.87 1.95
N ARG A 106 10.99 14.74 1.58
CA ARG A 106 11.55 14.88 0.23
C ARG A 106 12.29 13.62 -0.27
N GLU A 107 13.04 12.92 0.59
CA GLU A 107 13.76 11.70 0.17
C GLU A 107 12.76 10.57 -0.06
N ALA A 108 11.78 10.41 0.81
CA ALA A 108 10.71 9.43 0.66
C ALA A 108 9.92 9.68 -0.63
N ILE A 109 9.53 10.92 -0.88
CA ILE A 109 8.82 11.32 -2.11
C ILE A 109 9.70 11.10 -3.35
N ARG A 110 11.00 11.41 -3.30
CA ARG A 110 11.91 11.19 -4.43
C ARG A 110 12.02 9.69 -4.77
N THR A 111 12.21 8.84 -3.77
CA THR A 111 12.30 7.39 -3.97
C THR A 111 11.00 6.82 -4.52
N ALA A 112 9.85 7.22 -3.96
CA ALA A 112 8.54 6.81 -4.44
C ALA A 112 8.28 7.28 -5.89
N THR A 113 8.69 8.51 -6.23
CA THR A 113 8.56 9.02 -7.60
C THR A 113 9.41 8.22 -8.58
N ALA A 114 10.68 7.93 -8.23
CA ALA A 114 11.56 7.11 -9.07
C ALA A 114 10.99 5.68 -9.25
N THR A 115 10.35 5.13 -8.22
CA THR A 115 9.66 3.84 -8.29
C THR A 115 8.52 3.87 -9.32
N LEU A 116 7.71 4.92 -9.29
CA LEU A 116 6.61 5.11 -10.24
C LEU A 116 7.13 5.32 -11.68
N GLU A 117 8.17 6.13 -11.86
CA GLU A 117 8.83 6.36 -13.15
C GLU A 117 9.39 5.07 -13.75
N ALA A 118 9.85 4.13 -12.93
CA ALA A 118 10.25 2.79 -13.33
C ALA A 118 9.05 1.87 -13.68
N GLY A 119 7.81 2.34 -13.62
CA GLY A 119 6.60 1.60 -13.95
C GLY A 119 6.06 0.69 -12.84
N TRP A 120 6.52 0.87 -11.59
CA TRP A 120 6.03 0.11 -10.44
C TRP A 120 4.74 0.72 -9.87
N ALA A 121 4.01 -0.10 -9.10
CA ALA A 121 3.01 0.42 -8.18
C ALA A 121 3.67 0.84 -6.86
N THR A 122 3.20 1.93 -6.28
CA THR A 122 3.64 2.41 -4.96
C THR A 122 2.44 2.50 -4.03
N GLY A 123 2.51 1.83 -2.88
CA GLY A 123 1.46 1.84 -1.86
C GLY A 123 1.64 3.00 -0.88
N VAL A 124 0.55 3.70 -0.63
CA VAL A 124 0.47 4.82 0.32
C VAL A 124 -0.73 4.61 1.24
N PHE A 125 -0.48 4.57 2.53
CA PHE A 125 -1.54 4.59 3.53
C PHE A 125 -1.89 6.04 3.87
N LEU A 126 -3.14 6.44 3.63
CA LEU A 126 -3.52 7.87 3.60
C LEU A 126 -3.31 8.60 4.92
N ASP A 127 -3.51 7.97 6.07
CA ASP A 127 -3.29 8.61 7.39
C ASP A 127 -1.82 8.63 7.81
N GLY A 128 -0.91 8.00 7.07
CA GLY A 128 0.51 7.87 7.42
C GLY A 128 0.78 7.05 8.69
N THR A 129 -0.26 6.63 9.39
CA THR A 129 -0.21 5.83 10.61
C THR A 129 -1.41 4.88 10.70
N ARG A 130 -1.29 3.82 11.52
CA ARG A 130 -2.36 2.85 11.70
C ARG A 130 -3.50 3.42 12.54
N GLN A 131 -4.73 3.26 12.05
CA GLN A 131 -5.95 3.69 12.69
C GLN A 131 -6.65 2.52 13.40
N ALA A 132 -7.00 2.72 14.67
CA ALA A 132 -7.62 1.67 15.50
C ALA A 132 -9.02 1.27 15.02
N ASN A 133 -9.73 2.18 14.34
CA ASN A 133 -11.05 1.93 13.77
C ASN A 133 -10.99 1.40 12.32
N GLY A 134 -9.79 1.28 11.74
CA GLY A 134 -9.58 0.81 10.37
C GLY A 134 -10.08 1.75 9.27
N ARG A 135 -10.49 2.99 9.59
CA ARG A 135 -10.98 3.98 8.62
C ARG A 135 -9.92 5.02 8.27
N VAL A 136 -10.11 5.73 7.19
CA VAL A 136 -9.33 6.93 6.89
C VAL A 136 -9.95 8.12 7.62
N ASN A 137 -9.22 8.68 8.58
CA ASN A 137 -9.71 9.76 9.44
C ASN A 137 -9.06 11.11 9.15
N ALA A 138 -7.74 11.15 8.99
CA ALA A 138 -6.94 12.36 8.79
C ALA A 138 -5.95 12.18 7.62
N PRO A 139 -6.44 12.16 6.37
CA PRO A 139 -5.63 11.82 5.22
C PRO A 139 -4.57 12.89 4.94
N LEU A 140 -3.37 12.43 4.60
CA LEU A 140 -2.25 13.26 4.17
C LEU A 140 -2.16 13.33 2.65
N PRO A 141 -1.71 14.44 2.06
CA PRO A 141 -1.71 14.64 0.61
C PRO A 141 -0.60 13.88 -0.14
N GLY A 142 0.12 12.98 0.54
CA GLY A 142 1.27 12.25 -0.02
C GLY A 142 0.93 11.44 -1.28
N ALA A 143 -0.19 10.72 -1.30
CA ALA A 143 -0.64 9.96 -2.45
C ALA A 143 -0.96 10.88 -3.65
N ALA A 144 -1.71 11.95 -3.41
CA ALA A 144 -2.04 12.95 -4.42
C ALA A 144 -0.77 13.63 -4.98
N LEU A 145 0.18 13.98 -4.12
CA LEU A 145 1.45 14.58 -4.53
C LEU A 145 2.29 13.63 -5.41
N LEU A 146 2.37 12.35 -5.06
CA LEU A 146 3.05 11.35 -5.88
C LEU A 146 2.40 11.20 -7.26
N ALA A 147 1.07 11.12 -7.30
CA ALA A 147 0.32 11.06 -8.55
C ALA A 147 0.52 12.31 -9.41
N ALA A 148 0.49 13.51 -8.81
CA ALA A 148 0.73 14.77 -9.52
C ALA A 148 2.16 14.92 -10.06
N ARG A 149 3.15 14.24 -9.45
CA ARG A 149 4.55 14.26 -9.90
C ARG A 149 4.82 13.26 -11.03
N SER A 150 4.23 12.08 -10.93
CA SER A 150 4.48 10.97 -11.85
C SER A 150 3.48 10.85 -12.99
N GLY A 151 2.33 11.57 -12.92
CA GLY A 151 1.21 11.37 -13.84
C GLY A 151 0.49 10.02 -13.64
N ALA A 152 0.83 9.26 -12.58
CA ALA A 152 0.25 7.96 -12.32
C ALA A 152 -1.20 8.07 -11.82
N PRO A 153 -2.12 7.19 -12.26
CA PRO A 153 -3.45 7.10 -11.69
C PRO A 153 -3.38 6.65 -10.22
N LEU A 154 -4.46 6.94 -9.47
CA LEU A 154 -4.60 6.54 -8.07
C LEU A 154 -5.65 5.44 -7.96
N LEU A 155 -5.32 4.35 -7.27
CA LEU A 155 -6.21 3.22 -7.04
C LEU A 155 -6.66 3.23 -5.57
N PRO A 156 -7.92 3.58 -5.26
CA PRO A 156 -8.45 3.51 -3.92
C PRO A 156 -8.71 2.05 -3.54
N VAL A 157 -8.19 1.61 -2.38
CA VAL A 157 -8.38 0.26 -1.87
C VAL A 157 -8.77 0.32 -0.40
N ALA A 158 -9.83 -0.41 -0.04
CA ALA A 158 -10.26 -0.61 1.33
C ALA A 158 -9.81 -1.97 1.85
N ILE A 159 -9.22 -2.00 3.05
CA ILE A 159 -8.82 -3.20 3.77
C ILE A 159 -9.70 -3.31 5.01
N LEU A 160 -10.63 -4.27 4.99
CA LEU A 160 -11.59 -4.49 6.06
C LEU A 160 -11.03 -5.48 7.09
N ASN A 161 -11.32 -5.21 8.36
CA ASN A 161 -11.03 -6.06 9.52
C ASN A 161 -9.54 -6.29 9.83
N SER A 162 -8.58 -5.78 9.07
CA SER A 162 -7.16 -5.95 9.39
C SER A 162 -6.79 -5.38 10.75
N HIS A 163 -7.38 -4.24 11.15
CA HIS A 163 -7.22 -3.65 12.48
C HIS A 163 -7.72 -4.55 13.62
N ARG A 164 -8.70 -5.42 13.34
CA ARG A 164 -9.23 -6.42 14.29
C ARG A 164 -8.38 -7.69 14.29
N ALA A 165 -7.81 -8.04 13.12
CA ALA A 165 -6.96 -9.23 12.95
C ALA A 165 -5.63 -9.08 13.69
N LEU A 166 -4.93 -7.95 13.51
CA LEU A 166 -3.67 -7.65 14.20
C LEU A 166 -3.50 -6.12 14.29
N GLY A 167 -4.19 -5.51 15.22
CA GLY A 167 -4.12 -4.07 15.46
C GLY A 167 -2.80 -3.63 16.10
N SER A 168 -2.60 -2.31 16.22
CA SER A 168 -1.33 -1.70 16.65
C SER A 168 -0.87 -2.06 18.07
N ARG A 169 -1.78 -2.51 18.93
CA ARG A 169 -1.52 -2.90 20.34
C ARG A 169 -1.68 -4.40 20.58
N GLN A 170 -1.83 -5.20 19.53
CA GLN A 170 -2.02 -6.64 19.64
C GLN A 170 -0.73 -7.38 19.28
N PHE A 171 -0.36 -8.37 20.09
CA PHE A 171 0.78 -9.26 19.84
C PHE A 171 0.35 -10.56 19.16
N LEU A 172 -0.87 -11.01 19.43
CA LEU A 172 -1.42 -12.24 18.85
C LEU A 172 -2.50 -11.91 17.83
N PRO A 173 -2.47 -12.54 16.65
CA PRO A 173 -3.49 -12.33 15.64
C PRO A 173 -4.83 -12.96 16.08
N ARG A 174 -5.93 -12.28 15.74
CA ARG A 174 -7.28 -12.83 15.82
C ARG A 174 -7.70 -13.31 14.43
N LEU A 175 -8.24 -14.52 14.35
CA LEU A 175 -8.63 -15.15 13.09
C LEU A 175 -9.99 -14.61 12.58
N VAL A 176 -10.01 -13.32 12.26
CA VAL A 176 -11.16 -12.67 11.65
C VAL A 176 -10.97 -12.57 10.13
N PRO A 177 -12.03 -12.70 9.32
CA PRO A 177 -11.92 -12.56 7.87
C PRO A 177 -11.40 -11.18 7.48
N ILE A 178 -10.37 -11.14 6.61
CA ILE A 178 -9.86 -9.90 6.03
C ILE A 178 -10.37 -9.78 4.61
N GLN A 179 -11.02 -8.66 4.26
CA GLN A 179 -11.49 -8.43 2.92
C GLN A 179 -10.81 -7.21 2.30
N LEU A 180 -10.44 -7.30 1.02
CA LEU A 180 -10.01 -6.16 0.23
C LEU A 180 -11.08 -5.80 -0.79
N ARG A 181 -11.36 -4.51 -0.91
CA ARG A 181 -12.22 -3.94 -1.94
C ARG A 181 -11.45 -2.91 -2.75
N ILE A 182 -11.37 -3.13 -4.05
CA ILE A 182 -10.58 -2.34 -4.98
C ILE A 182 -11.54 -1.49 -5.80
N GLY A 183 -11.45 -0.18 -5.62
CA GLY A 183 -12.27 0.78 -6.36
C GLY A 183 -11.74 1.01 -7.78
N THR A 184 -12.49 1.80 -8.56
CA THR A 184 -12.03 2.25 -9.87
C THR A 184 -10.89 3.25 -9.74
N PRO A 185 -9.85 3.17 -10.59
CA PRO A 185 -8.79 4.17 -10.62
C PRO A 185 -9.35 5.57 -10.87
N ILE A 186 -8.76 6.56 -10.24
CA ILE A 186 -9.04 7.97 -10.47
C ILE A 186 -7.82 8.63 -11.12
N PRO A 187 -8.00 9.68 -11.96
CA PRO A 187 -6.88 10.36 -12.60
C PRO A 187 -6.01 11.08 -11.56
N PRO A 188 -4.73 11.36 -11.88
CA PRO A 188 -3.89 12.20 -11.04
C PRO A 188 -4.47 13.61 -10.92
N PRO A 189 -4.11 14.37 -9.87
CA PRO A 189 -4.50 15.78 -9.74
C PRO A 189 -4.05 16.59 -10.95
N VAL A 190 -4.84 17.59 -11.34
CA VAL A 190 -4.56 18.47 -12.48
C VAL A 190 -3.26 19.25 -12.29
N SER A 191 -2.92 19.60 -11.05
CA SER A 191 -1.69 20.31 -10.72
C SER A 191 -1.16 19.94 -9.33
N ARG A 192 0.03 20.47 -8.99
CA ARG A 192 0.63 20.34 -7.64
C ARG A 192 0.22 21.47 -6.70
N ARG A 193 -0.77 22.27 -7.05
CA ARG A 193 -1.32 23.28 -6.15
C ARG A 193 -2.01 22.64 -4.96
N ARG A 194 -1.92 23.26 -3.81
CA ARG A 194 -2.49 22.75 -2.56
C ARG A 194 -3.97 22.37 -2.71
N ALA A 195 -4.76 23.22 -3.35
CA ALA A 195 -6.19 22.97 -3.55
C ALA A 195 -6.47 21.68 -4.35
N ASP A 196 -5.71 21.41 -5.43
CA ASP A 196 -5.89 20.22 -6.26
C ASP A 196 -5.46 18.94 -5.52
N LEU A 197 -4.39 19.04 -4.72
CA LEU A 197 -3.93 17.93 -3.89
C LEU A 197 -4.94 17.61 -2.76
N ASP A 198 -5.45 18.63 -2.10
CA ASP A 198 -6.44 18.49 -1.01
C ASP A 198 -7.76 17.93 -1.55
N ALA A 199 -8.23 18.40 -2.72
CA ALA A 199 -9.43 17.85 -3.37
C ALA A 199 -9.27 16.38 -3.74
N THR A 200 -8.12 15.99 -4.31
CA THR A 200 -7.84 14.58 -4.65
C THR A 200 -7.71 13.73 -3.38
N THR A 201 -7.12 14.26 -2.33
CA THR A 201 -6.98 13.56 -1.02
C THR A 201 -8.35 13.32 -0.38
N ALA A 202 -9.24 14.32 -0.41
CA ALA A 202 -10.61 14.19 0.09
C ALA A 202 -11.41 13.15 -0.72
N LEU A 203 -11.27 13.16 -2.05
CA LEU A 203 -11.90 12.17 -2.91
C LEU A 203 -11.40 10.74 -2.61
N LEU A 204 -10.10 10.56 -2.37
CA LEU A 204 -9.55 9.26 -1.97
C LEU A 204 -10.13 8.78 -0.63
N GLN A 205 -10.20 9.67 0.36
CA GLN A 205 -10.81 9.36 1.66
C GLN A 205 -12.27 8.92 1.50
N GLU A 206 -13.06 9.68 0.75
CA GLU A 206 -14.46 9.37 0.45
C GLU A 206 -14.59 7.98 -0.19
N ARG A 207 -13.83 7.72 -1.26
CA ARG A 207 -13.89 6.45 -2.00
C ARG A 207 -13.48 5.25 -1.15
N ILE A 208 -12.41 5.37 -0.36
CA ILE A 208 -11.96 4.29 0.52
C ILE A 208 -12.97 4.03 1.63
N ASN A 209 -13.49 5.08 2.28
CA ASN A 209 -14.49 4.92 3.33
C ASN A 209 -15.82 4.36 2.79
N ALA A 210 -16.25 4.75 1.58
CA ALA A 210 -17.41 4.16 0.92
C ALA A 210 -17.23 2.65 0.64
N LEU A 211 -16.04 2.24 0.19
CA LEU A 211 -15.72 0.81 -0.01
C LEU A 211 -15.73 0.03 1.32
N LEU A 212 -15.28 0.64 2.43
CA LEU A 212 -15.38 0.04 3.76
C LEU A 212 -16.84 -0.15 4.17
N ASP A 213 -17.69 0.86 3.98
CA ASP A 213 -19.12 0.81 4.34
C ASP A 213 -19.87 -0.25 3.53
N GLN A 214 -19.62 -0.36 2.22
CA GLN A 214 -20.16 -1.43 1.37
C GLN A 214 -19.76 -2.83 1.86
N GLY A 215 -18.54 -3.00 2.37
CA GLY A 215 -18.07 -4.28 2.88
C GLY A 215 -18.66 -4.66 4.23
N LEU A 216 -19.12 -3.70 5.01
CA LEU A 216 -19.83 -3.95 6.27
C LEU A 216 -21.28 -4.36 6.03
N GLN A 217 -21.89 -3.91 4.94
CA GLN A 217 -23.28 -4.25 4.56
C GLN A 217 -23.41 -5.62 3.91
N HIS A 218 -22.34 -6.10 3.25
CA HIS A 218 -22.31 -7.39 2.54
C HIS A 218 -21.06 -8.17 2.96
N PRO A 219 -21.06 -8.76 4.17
CA PRO A 219 -19.90 -9.46 4.75
C PRO A 219 -19.50 -10.74 4.02
#